data_3a10e0dd630fa2da9ea9633d1c52b30e
#
_entry.id   3a10e0dd630fa2da9ea9633d1c52b30e
#
_cell.length_a   1.000
_cell.length_b   1.000
_cell.length_c   1.000
_cell.angle_alpha   90.00
_cell.angle_beta   90.00
_cell.angle_gamma   90.00
#
_symmetry.space_group_name_H-M   'P 1'
#
loop_
_entity.id
_entity.type
_entity.pdbx_description
1 polymer ?
#
loop_
_entity_poly.entity_id
_entity_poly.type
_entity_poly.pdbx_seq_one_letter_code
_entity_poly.pdbx_strand_id
1 'polypeptide(L)'
;MAIGLLRRLPLQRAFGGQIVACGILMHSSLIVTTDGLPLGLGAIKFWTRKRFKGTDALKRQINPTRVPIETKESIRWLENLQQSTALVGEPQRCIHIGDRESDIYELFCLAQK
;
A
#
# COMPACT_ATOMS: atom_id res chain seq x y z
N MET A 1 6.48 11.25 11.24
CA MET A 1 5.14 10.88 10.72
C MET A 1 5.27 10.48 9.26
N ALA A 2 4.69 9.37 8.88
CA ALA A 2 4.69 8.92 7.48
C ALA A 2 3.26 8.80 6.97
N ILE A 3 2.96 9.38 5.80
CA ILE A 3 1.64 9.32 5.18
C ILE A 3 1.76 8.52 3.89
N GLY A 4 0.98 7.43 3.80
CA GLY A 4 0.91 6.64 2.57
C GLY A 4 -0.13 7.22 1.61
N LEU A 5 0.27 7.57 0.40
CA LEU A 5 -0.63 8.04 -0.64
C LEU A 5 -0.71 7.03 -1.79
N LEU A 6 -1.90 6.48 -1.99
CA LEU A 6 -2.18 5.62 -3.15
C LEU A 6 -2.69 6.48 -4.30
N ARG A 7 -1.92 6.61 -5.37
CA ARG A 7 -2.37 7.31 -6.58
C ARG A 7 -2.76 6.30 -7.66
N ARG A 8 -4.04 6.27 -8.00
CA ARG A 8 -4.53 5.61 -9.22
C ARG A 8 -4.43 6.60 -10.38
N LEU A 9 -3.74 6.22 -11.46
CA LEU A 9 -3.80 6.97 -12.70
C LEU A 9 -5.18 6.74 -13.36
N PRO A 10 -5.87 7.80 -13.83
CA PRO A 10 -7.19 7.67 -14.43
C PRO A 10 -7.10 6.92 -15.76
N LEU A 11 -8.00 5.95 -15.94
CA LEU A 11 -8.25 5.30 -17.21
C LEU A 11 -8.98 6.27 -18.16
N GLN A 12 -8.34 6.69 -19.23
CA GLN A 12 -9.05 7.36 -20.33
C GLN A 12 -9.89 6.34 -21.11
N ARG A 13 -11.21 6.55 -21.15
CA ARG A 13 -12.08 5.83 -22.05
C ARG A 13 -11.99 6.47 -23.44
N ALA A 14 -11.52 5.73 -24.42
CA ALA A 14 -11.68 6.09 -25.82
C ALA A 14 -12.62 5.10 -26.49
N PHE A 15 -13.68 5.64 -27.12
CA PHE A 15 -14.58 5.02 -28.08
C PHE A 15 -14.76 3.49 -28.02
N GLY A 16 -15.78 3.01 -27.29
CA GLY A 16 -16.45 1.71 -27.55
C GLY A 16 -15.68 0.42 -27.24
N GLY A 17 -14.43 0.47 -26.84
CA GLY A 17 -13.60 -0.69 -26.49
C GLY A 17 -13.09 -0.64 -25.05
N GLN A 18 -13.02 -1.80 -24.38
CA GLN A 18 -12.30 -1.92 -23.12
C GLN A 18 -10.80 -1.71 -23.39
N ILE A 19 -10.28 -0.52 -23.10
CA ILE A 19 -8.83 -0.30 -23.12
C ILE A 19 -8.28 -0.87 -21.81
N VAL A 20 -7.53 -1.97 -21.92
CA VAL A 20 -6.72 -2.48 -20.83
C VAL A 20 -5.44 -1.64 -20.79
N ALA A 21 -5.42 -0.61 -19.97
CA ALA A 21 -4.20 0.14 -19.72
C ALA A 21 -3.32 -0.66 -18.74
N CYS A 22 -2.10 -0.97 -19.15
CA CYS A 22 -1.06 -1.44 -18.23
C CYS A 22 -0.60 -0.25 -17.40
N GLY A 23 -0.93 -0.25 -16.11
CA GLY A 23 -0.52 0.78 -15.17
C GLY A 23 0.43 0.23 -14.13
N ILE A 24 1.33 1.09 -13.64
CA ILE A 24 2.14 0.83 -12.45
C ILE A 24 1.42 1.48 -11.27
N LEU A 25 1.20 0.71 -10.21
CA LEU A 25 0.70 1.20 -8.95
C LEU A 25 1.88 1.63 -8.08
N MET A 26 1.70 2.71 -7.36
CA MET A 26 2.71 3.26 -6.45
C MET A 26 2.10 3.43 -5.06
N HIS A 27 2.83 3.00 -4.05
CA HIS A 27 2.54 3.28 -2.65
C HIS A 27 3.77 3.95 -2.04
N SER A 28 3.60 5.15 -1.51
CA SER A 28 4.69 5.93 -0.92
C SER A 28 4.35 6.33 0.49
N SER A 29 5.38 6.43 1.34
CA SER A 29 5.31 6.98 2.68
C SER A 29 6.02 8.34 2.69
N LEU A 30 5.28 9.40 2.97
CA LEU A 30 5.81 10.75 3.10
C LEU A 30 6.15 11.01 4.57
N ILE A 31 7.35 11.49 4.85
CA ILE A 31 7.77 11.92 6.17
C ILE A 31 7.51 13.42 6.31
N VAL A 32 6.82 13.78 7.37
CA VAL A 32 6.44 15.18 7.67
C VAL A 32 6.77 15.47 9.13
N THR A 33 7.27 16.64 9.41
CA THR A 33 7.46 17.10 10.79
C THR A 33 6.11 17.38 11.47
N THR A 34 6.11 17.49 12.80
CA THR A 34 4.89 17.87 13.55
C THR A 34 4.35 19.23 13.20
N ASP A 35 5.20 20.12 12.66
CA ASP A 35 4.82 21.46 12.19
C ASP A 35 4.30 21.44 10.73
N GLY A 36 4.22 20.25 10.11
CA GLY A 36 3.70 20.10 8.75
C GLY A 36 4.72 20.29 7.63
N LEU A 37 6.02 20.38 7.94
CA LEU A 37 7.07 20.49 6.92
C LEU A 37 7.35 19.11 6.30
N PRO A 38 7.18 18.91 4.98
CA PRO A 38 7.53 17.68 4.32
C PRO A 38 9.05 17.52 4.23
N LEU A 39 9.56 16.40 4.71
CA LEU A 39 10.99 16.06 4.67
C LEU A 39 11.37 15.22 3.45
N GLY A 40 10.43 14.44 2.92
CA GLY A 40 10.66 13.58 1.77
C GLY A 40 9.99 12.22 1.89
N LEU A 41 10.35 11.32 0.98
CA LEU A 41 9.82 9.96 0.97
C LEU A 41 10.64 9.07 1.90
N GLY A 42 9.98 8.45 2.86
CA GLY A 42 10.58 7.46 3.77
C GLY A 42 10.61 6.06 3.15
N ALA A 43 9.65 5.75 2.30
CA ALA A 43 9.57 4.50 1.58
C ALA A 43 8.74 4.68 0.31
N ILE A 44 9.00 3.83 -0.68
CA ILE A 44 8.22 3.78 -1.92
C ILE A 44 8.18 2.35 -2.45
N LYS A 45 7.00 1.92 -2.88
CA LYS A 45 6.79 0.61 -3.48
C LYS A 45 6.06 0.77 -4.81
N PHE A 46 6.56 0.10 -5.84
CA PHE A 46 5.90 0.00 -7.13
C PHE A 46 5.50 -1.44 -7.39
N TRP A 47 4.31 -1.65 -7.96
CA TRP A 47 3.89 -2.99 -8.39
C TRP A 47 2.88 -2.91 -9.54
N THR A 48 2.68 -4.06 -10.17
CA THR A 48 1.65 -4.24 -11.19
C THR A 48 0.70 -5.35 -10.74
N ARG A 49 -0.58 -5.20 -11.04
CA ARG A 49 -1.56 -6.26 -10.79
C ARG A 49 -1.45 -7.30 -11.90
N LYS A 50 -1.19 -8.54 -11.51
CA LYS A 50 -1.31 -9.67 -12.43
C LYS A 50 -2.81 -9.95 -12.64
N ARG A 51 -3.21 -10.14 -13.91
CA ARG A 51 -4.57 -10.54 -14.23
C ARG A 51 -4.82 -11.92 -13.63
N PHE A 52 -5.88 -12.05 -12.82
CA PHE A 52 -6.29 -13.35 -12.31
C PHE A 52 -6.80 -14.20 -13.48
N LYS A 53 -6.16 -15.34 -13.73
CA LYS A 53 -6.49 -16.27 -14.82
C LYS A 53 -7.60 -17.27 -14.47
N GLY A 54 -8.14 -17.22 -13.26
CA GLY A 54 -9.20 -18.11 -12.80
C GLY A 54 -10.60 -17.60 -13.11
N THR A 55 -11.59 -18.49 -12.99
CA THR A 55 -13.01 -18.15 -13.13
C THR A 55 -13.47 -17.30 -11.94
N ASP A 56 -14.54 -16.52 -12.10
CA ASP A 56 -15.12 -15.74 -11.00
C ASP A 56 -15.66 -16.63 -9.87
N ALA A 57 -16.03 -17.87 -10.16
CA ALA A 57 -16.41 -18.85 -9.16
C ALA A 57 -15.24 -19.22 -8.25
N LEU A 58 -14.03 -19.42 -8.79
CA LEU A 58 -12.82 -19.68 -8.01
C LEU A 58 -12.42 -18.47 -7.14
N LYS A 59 -12.59 -17.24 -7.63
CA LYS A 59 -12.36 -16.03 -6.83
C LYS A 59 -13.26 -15.96 -5.61
N ARG A 60 -14.52 -16.37 -5.75
CA ARG A 60 -15.51 -16.36 -4.65
C ARG A 60 -15.23 -17.43 -3.59
N GLN A 61 -14.55 -18.52 -3.95
CA GLN A 61 -14.18 -19.60 -3.02
C GLN A 61 -12.97 -19.28 -2.16
N ILE A 62 -12.15 -18.31 -2.58
CA ILE A 62 -10.96 -17.90 -1.81
C ILE A 62 -11.42 -17.02 -0.65
N ASN A 63 -11.28 -17.56 0.58
CA ASN A 63 -11.49 -16.75 1.78
C ASN A 63 -10.29 -15.80 1.98
N PRO A 64 -10.48 -14.48 1.83
CA PRO A 64 -9.37 -13.53 1.88
C PRO A 64 -8.69 -13.47 3.25
N THR A 65 -9.37 -13.89 4.33
CA THR A 65 -8.80 -13.89 5.68
C THR A 65 -7.82 -15.04 5.90
N ARG A 66 -7.91 -16.12 5.11
CA ARG A 66 -7.01 -17.28 5.17
C ARG A 66 -5.78 -17.17 4.28
N VAL A 67 -5.73 -16.15 3.43
CA VAL A 67 -4.57 -15.91 2.56
C VAL A 67 -3.47 -15.20 3.36
N PRO A 68 -2.23 -15.70 3.39
CA PRO A 68 -1.13 -15.03 4.08
C PRO A 68 -0.91 -13.61 3.58
N ILE A 69 -0.53 -12.69 4.48
CA ILE A 69 -0.33 -11.27 4.15
C ILE A 69 0.77 -11.08 3.10
N GLU A 70 1.76 -11.93 3.08
CA GLU A 70 2.90 -11.90 2.15
C GLU A 70 2.47 -12.06 0.69
N THR A 71 1.32 -12.68 0.44
CA THR A 71 0.77 -12.87 -0.91
C THR A 71 -0.27 -11.83 -1.30
N LYS A 72 -0.64 -10.94 -0.36
CA LYS A 72 -1.60 -9.87 -0.59
C LYS A 72 -0.92 -8.57 -1.04
N GLU A 73 -1.64 -7.75 -1.81
CA GLU A 73 -1.18 -6.40 -2.11
C GLU A 73 -0.97 -5.56 -0.83
N SER A 74 -1.67 -5.91 0.25
CA SER A 74 -1.61 -5.23 1.54
C SER A 74 -0.24 -5.32 2.22
N ILE A 75 0.63 -6.27 1.82
CA ILE A 75 2.00 -6.38 2.33
C ILE A 75 2.79 -5.08 2.14
N ARG A 76 2.48 -4.28 1.12
CA ARG A 76 3.12 -3.00 0.85
C ARG A 76 3.06 -2.02 2.04
N TRP A 77 1.99 -2.10 2.84
CA TRP A 77 1.83 -1.27 4.03
C TRP A 77 2.87 -1.63 5.09
N LEU A 78 3.07 -2.94 5.31
CA LEU A 78 4.04 -3.44 6.27
C LEU A 78 5.48 -3.12 5.82
N GLU A 79 5.78 -3.35 4.55
CA GLU A 79 7.09 -3.06 3.98
C GLU A 79 7.42 -1.56 4.06
N ASN A 80 6.46 -0.69 3.73
CA ASN A 80 6.65 0.75 3.81
C ASN A 80 6.80 1.23 5.26
N LEU A 81 6.05 0.66 6.20
CA LEU A 81 6.20 0.97 7.63
C LEU A 81 7.62 0.61 8.09
N GLN A 82 8.10 -0.59 7.79
CA GLN A 82 9.44 -1.05 8.17
C GLN A 82 10.53 -0.17 7.57
N GLN A 83 10.45 0.13 6.28
CA GLN A 83 11.45 0.96 5.60
C GLN A 83 11.50 2.38 6.14
N SER A 84 10.34 3.02 6.31
CA SER A 84 10.28 4.40 6.82
C SER A 84 10.74 4.48 8.27
N THR A 85 10.38 3.50 9.10
CA THR A 85 10.82 3.43 10.50
C THR A 85 12.34 3.22 10.59
N ALA A 86 12.88 2.32 9.78
CA ALA A 86 14.32 2.07 9.73
C ALA A 86 15.11 3.32 9.26
N LEU A 87 14.56 4.09 8.33
CA LEU A 87 15.17 5.32 7.84
C LEU A 87 15.23 6.40 8.93
N VAL A 88 14.14 6.56 9.69
CA VAL A 88 14.09 7.54 10.79
C VAL A 88 14.95 7.12 11.98
N GLY A 89 15.09 5.82 12.22
CA GLY A 89 15.94 5.24 13.25
C GLY A 89 15.42 5.34 14.68
N GLU A 90 14.29 6.02 14.91
CA GLU A 90 13.68 6.20 16.22
C GLU A 90 12.17 5.93 16.16
N PRO A 91 11.75 4.66 16.14
CA PRO A 91 10.35 4.27 15.95
C PRO A 91 9.39 4.88 16.97
N GLN A 92 9.83 5.04 18.22
CA GLN A 92 9.00 5.62 19.29
C GLN A 92 8.68 7.11 19.09
N ARG A 93 9.36 7.79 18.16
CA ARG A 93 9.10 9.19 17.79
C ARG A 93 8.23 9.31 16.54
N CYS A 94 7.87 8.19 15.92
CA CYS A 94 7.10 8.16 14.70
C CYS A 94 5.61 7.98 15.00
N ILE A 95 4.78 8.78 14.34
CA ILE A 95 3.34 8.58 14.27
C ILE A 95 3.01 8.18 12.83
N HIS A 96 2.47 6.99 12.65
CA HIS A 96 2.04 6.51 11.34
C HIS A 96 0.59 6.87 11.08
N ILE A 97 0.34 7.49 9.94
CA ILE A 97 -1.00 7.89 9.50
C ILE A 97 -1.28 7.18 8.18
N GLY A 98 -2.40 6.52 8.11
CA GLY A 98 -2.90 5.87 6.90
C GLY A 98 -4.39 6.15 6.71
N ASP A 99 -4.89 5.84 5.53
CA ASP A 99 -6.32 5.85 5.24
C ASP A 99 -6.97 4.52 5.66
N ARG A 100 -8.24 4.32 5.30
CA ARG A 100 -9.00 3.10 5.64
C ARG A 100 -8.39 1.81 5.07
N GLU A 101 -7.56 1.89 4.03
CA GLU A 101 -6.87 0.72 3.48
C GLU A 101 -5.76 0.21 4.42
N SER A 102 -5.33 1.02 5.39
CA SER A 102 -4.35 0.66 6.41
C SER A 102 -4.93 -0.09 7.61
N ASP A 103 -6.24 -0.34 7.64
CA ASP A 103 -6.90 -1.15 8.69
C ASP A 103 -6.57 -2.64 8.50
N ILE A 104 -5.34 -2.99 8.84
CA ILE A 104 -4.74 -4.31 8.66
C ILE A 104 -4.19 -4.77 10.00
N TYR A 105 -4.69 -5.90 10.50
CA TYR A 105 -4.28 -6.45 11.80
C TYR A 105 -2.75 -6.62 11.91
N GLU A 106 -2.13 -7.18 10.89
CA GLU A 106 -0.67 -7.41 10.85
C GLU A 106 0.13 -6.10 10.90
N LEU A 107 -0.43 -5.01 10.34
CA LEU A 107 0.18 -3.69 10.40
C LEU A 107 0.22 -3.16 11.85
N PHE A 108 -0.88 -3.31 12.58
CA PHE A 108 -0.94 -2.92 13.98
C PHE A 108 0.00 -3.76 14.85
N CYS A 109 0.08 -5.06 14.61
CA CYS A 109 1.03 -5.93 15.31
C CYS A 109 2.49 -5.53 15.04
N LEU A 110 2.79 -5.10 13.82
CA LEU A 110 4.14 -4.64 13.46
C LEU A 110 4.48 -3.30 14.11
N ALA A 111 3.53 -2.39 14.18
CA ALA A 111 3.73 -1.06 14.76
C ALA A 111 3.93 -1.07 16.29
N GLN A 112 3.60 -2.16 16.97
CA GLN A 112 3.77 -2.34 18.41
C GLN A 112 5.15 -2.90 18.81
N LYS A 113 5.94 -3.36 17.87
CA LYS A 113 7.30 -3.90 18.08
C LYS A 113 8.35 -2.82 18.00
#